data_901b8c192ddd8810996a823cef345daa
#
_entry.id   901b8c192ddd8810996a823cef345daa
#
_cell.length_a   1.000
_cell.length_b   1.000
_cell.length_c   1.000
_cell.angle_alpha   90.00
_cell.angle_beta   90.00
_cell.angle_gamma   90.00
#
_symmetry.space_group_name_H-M   'P 1'
#
loop_
_entity.id
_entity.type
_entity.pdbx_description
1 polymer ?
#
loop_
_entity_poly.entity_id
_entity_poly.type
_entity_poly.pdbx_seq_one_letter_code
_entity_poly.pdbx_strand_id
1 'polypeptide(L)'
;LAIAAVGDREEGFERLCQAIEELDQEQADLIKAGIPAEENKKLDTRSMHFVLTQMMSMADAMEAPTEKCPLEESIGRISAEFAYLYPPGIPLITPGEQITGQFIRNMRIYMDKGLYLQGLEDYTNKTILVVEQQPQSTKEQDEEIHG
;
A
#
# COMPACT_ATOMS: atom_id res chain seq x y z
N LEU A 1 -1.45 -11.31 14.25
CA LEU A 1 -0.51 -10.59 15.12
C LEU A 1 -1.16 -10.38 16.47
N ALA A 2 -0.51 -10.82 17.54
CA ALA A 2 -0.88 -10.52 18.93
C ALA A 2 0.22 -9.67 19.55
N ILE A 3 -0.15 -8.63 20.31
CA ILE A 3 0.77 -7.73 20.98
C ILE A 3 0.44 -7.79 22.48
N ALA A 4 1.45 -8.09 23.28
CA ALA A 4 1.34 -8.10 24.75
C ALA A 4 1.89 -6.80 25.34
N ALA A 5 1.27 -6.31 26.39
CA ALA A 5 1.65 -5.11 27.10
C ALA A 5 1.75 -5.37 28.62
N VAL A 6 2.39 -4.45 29.33
CA VAL A 6 2.61 -4.58 30.80
C VAL A 6 1.30 -4.66 31.63
N GLY A 7 0.18 -4.21 31.05
CA GLY A 7 -1.14 -4.25 31.65
C GLY A 7 -1.95 -5.52 31.40
N ASP A 8 -1.42 -6.43 30.57
CA ASP A 8 -2.14 -7.66 30.23
C ASP A 8 -2.11 -8.64 31.42
N ARG A 9 -3.22 -9.34 31.57
CA ARG A 9 -3.39 -10.33 32.65
C ARG A 9 -3.12 -11.73 32.17
N GLU A 10 -2.67 -12.61 33.01
CA GLU A 10 -2.37 -14.01 32.72
C GLU A 10 -3.57 -14.74 32.12
N GLU A 11 -4.78 -14.47 32.62
CA GLU A 11 -6.04 -15.03 32.08
C GLU A 11 -6.27 -14.63 30.57
N GLY A 12 -5.74 -13.50 30.14
CA GLY A 12 -5.78 -13.06 28.74
C GLY A 12 -4.90 -13.93 27.85
N PHE A 13 -3.72 -14.30 28.34
CA PHE A 13 -2.81 -15.20 27.62
C PHE A 13 -3.35 -16.63 27.58
N GLU A 14 -3.91 -17.12 28.69
CA GLU A 14 -4.54 -18.44 28.73
C GLU A 14 -5.67 -18.56 27.73
N ARG A 15 -6.56 -17.55 27.65
CA ARG A 15 -7.64 -17.52 26.66
C ARG A 15 -7.12 -17.46 25.21
N LEU A 16 -6.03 -16.73 24.97
CA LEU A 16 -5.41 -16.67 23.64
C LEU A 16 -4.83 -18.04 23.26
N CYS A 17 -4.11 -18.68 24.18
CA CYS A 17 -3.56 -20.02 23.94
C CYS A 17 -4.67 -21.02 23.65
N GLN A 18 -5.71 -21.05 24.47
CA GLN A 18 -6.86 -21.93 24.26
C GLN A 18 -7.53 -21.69 22.91
N ALA A 19 -7.75 -20.44 22.51
CA ALA A 19 -8.35 -20.11 21.22
C ALA A 19 -7.47 -20.57 20.04
N ILE A 20 -6.14 -20.50 20.18
CA ILE A 20 -5.21 -20.99 19.16
C ILE A 20 -5.27 -22.52 19.07
N GLU A 21 -5.31 -23.22 20.21
CA GLU A 21 -5.41 -24.68 20.26
C GLU A 21 -6.74 -25.18 19.64
N GLU A 22 -7.85 -24.50 19.94
CA GLU A 22 -9.16 -24.80 19.36
C GLU A 22 -9.16 -24.63 17.84
N LEU A 23 -8.57 -23.54 17.32
CA LEU A 23 -8.44 -23.30 15.88
C LEU A 23 -7.54 -24.35 15.21
N ASP A 24 -6.44 -24.73 15.83
CA ASP A 24 -5.52 -25.74 15.29
C ASP A 24 -6.21 -27.11 15.20
N GLN A 25 -6.98 -27.46 16.23
CA GLN A 25 -7.77 -28.69 16.26
C GLN A 25 -8.86 -28.68 15.18
N GLU A 26 -9.59 -27.59 15.03
CA GLU A 26 -10.60 -27.44 13.97
C GLU A 26 -10.00 -27.59 12.57
N GLN A 27 -8.86 -26.96 12.32
CA GLN A 27 -8.15 -27.08 11.05
C GLN A 27 -7.66 -28.54 10.81
N ALA A 28 -7.15 -29.19 11.85
CA ALA A 28 -6.73 -30.58 11.76
C ALA A 28 -7.90 -31.52 11.41
N ASP A 29 -9.07 -31.27 11.95
CA ASP A 29 -10.26 -32.08 11.70
C ASP A 29 -10.83 -31.82 10.28
N LEU A 30 -10.78 -30.59 9.77
CA LEU A 30 -11.11 -30.28 8.38
C LEU A 30 -10.17 -30.99 7.40
N ILE A 31 -8.88 -30.99 7.67
CA ILE A 31 -7.88 -31.71 6.85
C ILE A 31 -8.16 -33.19 6.84
N LYS A 32 -8.44 -33.80 8.00
CA LYS A 32 -8.80 -35.24 8.10
C LYS A 32 -10.10 -35.57 7.35
N ALA A 33 -11.06 -34.65 7.34
CA ALA A 33 -12.30 -34.80 6.59
C ALA A 33 -12.14 -34.64 5.08
N GLY A 34 -10.90 -34.36 4.59
CA GLY A 34 -10.63 -34.14 3.17
C GLY A 34 -11.24 -32.88 2.61
N ILE A 35 -11.64 -31.94 3.46
CA ILE A 35 -12.08 -30.62 3.07
C ILE A 35 -10.82 -29.85 2.70
N PRO A 36 -10.61 -29.47 1.42
CA PRO A 36 -9.43 -28.70 1.08
C PRO A 36 -9.48 -27.40 1.87
N ALA A 37 -8.37 -27.08 2.55
CA ALA A 37 -8.17 -25.71 2.99
C ALA A 37 -8.49 -24.82 1.78
N GLU A 38 -9.33 -23.81 1.97
CA GLU A 38 -9.52 -22.82 0.90
C GLU A 38 -8.13 -22.54 0.36
N GLU A 39 -7.95 -22.78 -0.94
CA GLU A 39 -6.69 -22.39 -1.58
C GLU A 39 -6.58 -20.89 -1.38
N ASN A 40 -5.96 -20.52 -0.25
CA ASN A 40 -5.36 -19.21 -0.13
C ASN A 40 -4.42 -19.16 -1.32
N LYS A 41 -4.89 -18.64 -2.45
CA LYS A 41 -4.05 -18.34 -3.60
C LYS A 41 -2.84 -17.65 -3.03
N LYS A 42 -1.74 -18.43 -2.88
CA LYS A 42 -0.54 -17.95 -2.22
C LYS A 42 -0.24 -16.60 -2.82
N LEU A 43 -0.35 -15.57 -2.01
CA LEU A 43 0.10 -14.25 -2.43
C LEU A 43 1.55 -14.48 -2.84
N ASP A 44 1.88 -14.31 -4.11
CA ASP A 44 3.27 -14.37 -4.51
C ASP A 44 3.96 -13.15 -3.91
N THR A 45 4.49 -13.37 -2.70
CA THR A 45 5.17 -12.31 -1.96
C THR A 45 6.41 -11.79 -2.69
N ARG A 46 6.91 -12.52 -3.70
CA ARG A 46 8.01 -12.06 -4.53
C ARG A 46 7.58 -10.92 -5.45
N SER A 47 6.32 -10.92 -5.90
CA SER A 47 5.75 -9.82 -6.68
C SER A 47 5.43 -8.58 -5.82
N MET A 48 5.45 -8.71 -4.50
CA MET A 48 5.20 -7.61 -3.55
C MET A 48 6.44 -6.73 -3.34
N HIS A 49 7.64 -7.24 -3.64
CA HIS A 49 8.87 -6.47 -3.54
C HIS A 49 9.08 -5.67 -4.82
N PHE A 50 8.67 -4.44 -4.81
CA PHE A 50 9.01 -3.47 -5.84
C PHE A 50 9.64 -2.25 -5.18
N VAL A 51 10.64 -1.71 -5.82
CA VAL A 51 11.31 -0.49 -5.36
C VAL A 51 10.76 0.66 -6.17
N LEU A 52 10.21 1.64 -5.48
CA LEU A 52 9.78 2.90 -6.08
C LEU A 52 10.96 3.89 -6.07
N THR A 53 10.95 4.79 -7.03
CA THR A 53 11.97 5.83 -7.11
C THR A 53 11.51 7.07 -6.36
N GLN A 54 12.30 7.51 -5.39
CA GLN A 54 12.10 8.78 -4.70
C GLN A 54 12.47 9.91 -5.65
N MET A 55 11.51 10.75 -6.03
CA MET A 55 11.68 11.86 -6.95
C MET A 55 11.89 13.20 -6.23
N MET A 56 11.37 13.31 -5.01
CA MET A 56 11.56 14.47 -4.13
C MET A 56 11.49 14.02 -2.68
N SER A 57 11.88 14.86 -1.74
CA SER A 57 11.79 14.50 -0.33
C SER A 57 10.33 14.33 0.09
N MET A 58 10.08 13.48 1.08
CA MET A 58 8.75 13.27 1.63
C MET A 58 8.16 14.59 2.17
N ALA A 59 8.97 15.40 2.84
CA ALA A 59 8.54 16.70 3.39
C ALA A 59 8.10 17.64 2.27
N ASP A 60 8.90 17.76 1.20
CA ASP A 60 8.56 18.62 0.06
C ASP A 60 7.28 18.16 -0.64
N ALA A 61 7.08 16.84 -0.77
CA ALA A 61 5.87 16.28 -1.38
C ALA A 61 4.61 16.54 -0.55
N MET A 62 4.72 16.52 0.77
CA MET A 62 3.60 16.78 1.68
C MET A 62 3.26 18.28 1.78
N GLU A 63 4.21 19.18 1.51
CA GLU A 63 4.02 20.62 1.52
C GLU A 63 3.66 21.20 0.15
N ALA A 64 3.88 20.44 -0.92
CA ALA A 64 3.61 20.85 -2.30
C ALA A 64 2.10 20.98 -2.57
N PRO A 65 1.68 21.82 -3.52
CA PRO A 65 0.33 21.79 -4.06
C PRO A 65 0.00 20.41 -4.62
N THR A 66 -1.23 19.94 -4.35
CA THR A 66 -1.68 18.60 -4.72
C THR A 66 -2.96 18.62 -5.52
N GLU A 67 -3.14 17.63 -6.37
CA GLU A 67 -4.40 17.41 -7.10
C GLU A 67 -4.85 15.96 -6.98
N LYS A 68 -6.16 15.72 -7.03
CA LYS A 68 -6.75 14.38 -7.11
C LYS A 68 -6.59 13.83 -8.51
N CYS A 69 -5.98 12.66 -8.61
CA CYS A 69 -5.76 11.96 -9.86
C CYS A 69 -6.45 10.59 -9.82
N PRO A 70 -7.21 10.18 -10.85
CA PRO A 70 -7.68 8.81 -10.95
C PRO A 70 -6.48 7.84 -10.83
N LEU A 71 -6.63 6.79 -10.04
CA LEU A 71 -5.53 5.87 -9.75
C LEU A 71 -4.86 5.32 -11.01
N GLU A 72 -5.64 5.02 -12.04
CA GLU A 72 -5.16 4.49 -13.31
C GLU A 72 -4.37 5.50 -14.15
N GLU A 73 -4.67 6.78 -13.99
CA GLU A 73 -4.04 7.88 -14.73
C GLU A 73 -2.84 8.45 -13.98
N SER A 74 -2.60 7.98 -12.75
CA SER A 74 -1.55 8.51 -11.88
C SER A 74 -0.14 7.97 -12.20
N ILE A 75 -0.01 7.03 -13.15
CA ILE A 75 1.28 6.44 -13.50
C ILE A 75 2.25 7.53 -13.98
N GLY A 76 3.44 7.55 -13.40
CA GLY A 76 4.46 8.56 -13.69
C GLY A 76 4.37 9.82 -12.83
N ARG A 77 3.25 10.02 -12.12
CA ARG A 77 3.08 11.13 -11.18
C ARG A 77 3.82 10.85 -9.86
N ILE A 78 4.01 11.89 -9.07
CA ILE A 78 4.64 11.80 -7.74
C ILE A 78 3.52 11.72 -6.70
N SER A 79 3.55 10.70 -5.84
CA SER A 79 2.57 10.58 -4.76
C SER A 79 2.73 11.70 -3.73
N ALA A 80 1.61 12.25 -3.29
CA ALA A 80 1.56 13.21 -2.18
C ALA A 80 1.02 12.57 -0.89
N GLU A 81 0.66 11.29 -0.93
CA GLU A 81 0.12 10.57 0.22
C GLU A 81 0.71 9.17 0.35
N PHE A 82 0.50 8.60 1.53
CA PHE A 82 0.86 7.21 1.80
C PHE A 82 -0.22 6.27 1.28
N ALA A 83 0.19 5.08 0.79
CA ALA A 83 -0.70 3.93 0.73
C ALA A 83 -0.01 2.75 1.41
N TYR A 84 -0.73 2.06 2.29
CA TYR A 84 -0.19 0.93 3.04
C TYR A 84 -1.23 -0.17 3.24
N LEU A 85 -0.74 -1.39 3.43
CA LEU A 85 -1.58 -2.53 3.80
C LEU A 85 -1.64 -2.64 5.32
N TYR A 86 -2.84 -2.80 5.85
CA TYR A 86 -3.04 -3.05 7.27
C TYR A 86 -3.89 -4.30 7.49
N PRO A 87 -3.55 -5.14 8.46
CA PRO A 87 -2.28 -5.25 9.20
C PRO A 87 -1.15 -5.84 8.35
N PRO A 88 0.16 -5.56 8.62
CA PRO A 88 0.73 -4.86 9.76
C PRO A 88 1.05 -3.36 9.55
N GLY A 89 0.66 -2.74 8.45
CA GLY A 89 0.96 -1.34 8.16
C GLY A 89 2.22 -1.15 7.31
N ILE A 90 2.44 -2.05 6.35
CA ILE A 90 3.57 -1.95 5.42
C ILE A 90 3.26 -0.90 4.34
N PRO A 91 4.09 0.17 4.22
CA PRO A 91 3.92 1.13 3.15
C PRO A 91 4.15 0.48 1.78
N LEU A 92 3.27 0.77 0.84
CA LEU A 92 3.38 0.39 -0.56
C LEU A 92 3.92 1.55 -1.40
N ILE A 93 3.61 2.77 -1.00
CA ILE A 93 4.13 4.02 -1.54
C ILE A 93 4.15 5.07 -0.43
N THR A 94 5.13 5.96 -0.50
CA THR A 94 5.26 7.11 0.40
C THR A 94 5.25 8.42 -0.41
N PRO A 95 4.92 9.56 0.23
CA PRO A 95 5.01 10.84 -0.45
C PRO A 95 6.39 11.08 -1.05
N GLY A 96 6.42 11.64 -2.26
CA GLY A 96 7.65 11.90 -3.01
C GLY A 96 8.12 10.76 -3.90
N GLU A 97 7.53 9.58 -3.81
CA GLU A 97 7.84 8.46 -4.71
C GLU A 97 7.02 8.52 -6.00
N GLN A 98 7.62 8.04 -7.09
CA GLN A 98 6.94 7.98 -8.38
C GLN A 98 6.01 6.78 -8.45
N ILE A 99 4.76 7.04 -8.83
CA ILE A 99 3.74 6.02 -9.03
C ILE A 99 4.06 5.21 -10.29
N THR A 100 4.18 3.90 -10.16
CA THR A 100 4.50 3.00 -11.27
C THR A 100 3.31 2.13 -11.65
N GLY A 101 3.30 1.63 -12.89
CA GLY A 101 2.31 0.64 -13.30
C GLY A 101 2.35 -0.65 -12.48
N GLN A 102 3.50 -0.99 -11.89
CA GLN A 102 3.61 -2.13 -10.98
C GLN A 102 2.87 -1.87 -9.66
N PHE A 103 3.01 -0.66 -9.09
CA PHE A 103 2.27 -0.24 -7.91
C PHE A 103 0.75 -0.36 -8.14
N ILE A 104 0.23 0.19 -9.25
CA ILE A 104 -1.20 0.12 -9.60
C ILE A 104 -1.68 -1.33 -9.72
N ARG A 105 -0.93 -2.19 -10.42
CA ARG A 105 -1.28 -3.63 -10.54
C ARG A 105 -1.33 -4.32 -9.19
N ASN A 106 -0.36 -4.05 -8.33
CA ASN A 106 -0.32 -4.64 -7.00
C ASN A 106 -1.49 -4.17 -6.13
N MET A 107 -1.83 -2.90 -6.17
CA MET A 107 -3.00 -2.37 -5.45
C MET A 107 -4.28 -3.10 -5.87
N ARG A 108 -4.49 -3.31 -7.18
CA ARG A 108 -5.65 -4.08 -7.69
C ARG A 108 -5.68 -5.50 -7.14
N ILE A 109 -4.54 -6.21 -7.21
CA ILE A 109 -4.44 -7.58 -6.72
C ILE A 109 -4.78 -7.64 -5.22
N TYR A 110 -4.36 -6.67 -4.43
CA TYR A 110 -4.65 -6.62 -3.00
C TYR A 110 -6.14 -6.37 -2.74
N MET A 111 -6.74 -5.42 -3.44
CA MET A 111 -8.18 -5.15 -3.33
C MET A 111 -9.03 -6.35 -3.77
N ASP A 112 -8.68 -7.01 -4.87
CA ASP A 112 -9.37 -8.21 -5.37
C ASP A 112 -9.31 -9.39 -4.39
N LYS A 113 -8.28 -9.40 -3.53
CA LYS A 113 -8.11 -10.39 -2.45
C LYS A 113 -8.75 -9.96 -1.14
N GLY A 114 -9.46 -8.85 -1.12
CA GLY A 114 -10.12 -8.34 0.07
C GLY A 114 -9.16 -7.72 1.10
N LEU A 115 -7.93 -7.39 0.71
CA LEU A 115 -7.01 -6.65 1.55
C LEU A 115 -7.38 -5.16 1.54
N TYR A 116 -7.38 -4.56 2.73
CA TYR A 116 -7.72 -3.15 2.87
C TYR A 116 -6.49 -2.27 2.72
N LEU A 117 -6.54 -1.39 1.72
CA LEU A 117 -5.58 -0.31 1.57
C LEU A 117 -6.01 0.87 2.43
N GLN A 118 -5.05 1.45 3.11
CA GLN A 118 -5.25 2.62 3.97
C GLN A 118 -4.22 3.70 3.62
N GLY A 119 -4.49 4.91 4.10
CA GLY A 119 -3.60 6.06 3.94
C GLY A 119 -4.00 7.00 2.81
N LEU A 120 -4.79 6.55 1.84
CA LEU A 120 -5.35 7.42 0.81
C LEU A 120 -6.49 8.28 1.39
N GLU A 121 -6.61 9.52 0.94
CA GLU A 121 -7.75 10.39 1.26
C GLU A 121 -9.07 9.78 0.74
N ASP A 122 -9.02 9.20 -0.44
CA ASP A 122 -10.16 8.48 -1.02
C ASP A 122 -10.25 7.05 -0.50
N TYR A 123 -11.09 6.82 0.50
CA TYR A 123 -11.37 5.49 1.07
C TYR A 123 -11.93 4.48 0.06
N THR A 124 -12.36 4.92 -1.12
CA THR A 124 -12.81 4.02 -2.19
C THR A 124 -11.65 3.51 -3.05
N ASN A 125 -10.44 4.03 -2.83
CA ASN A 125 -9.21 3.70 -3.56
C ASN A 125 -9.31 3.91 -5.09
N LYS A 126 -10.15 4.84 -5.54
CA LYS A 126 -10.31 5.19 -6.95
C LYS A 126 -9.40 6.33 -7.39
N THR A 127 -9.03 7.20 -6.43
CA THR A 127 -8.17 8.35 -6.67
C THR A 127 -7.02 8.36 -5.68
N ILE A 128 -5.95 9.04 -6.05
CA ILE A 128 -4.76 9.28 -5.23
C ILE A 128 -4.37 10.75 -5.35
N LEU A 129 -3.94 11.36 -4.25
CA LEU A 129 -3.33 12.69 -4.29
C LEU A 129 -1.93 12.60 -4.89
N VAL A 130 -1.68 13.44 -5.86
CA VAL A 130 -0.38 13.58 -6.50
C VAL A 130 0.09 15.03 -6.42
N VAL A 131 1.39 15.22 -6.40
CA VAL A 131 1.98 16.57 -6.48
C VAL A 131 1.61 17.19 -7.83
N GLU A 132 1.11 18.44 -7.81
CA GLU A 132 0.81 19.16 -9.03
C GLU A 132 2.06 19.30 -9.89
N GLN A 133 1.92 19.03 -11.18
CA GLN A 133 2.97 19.31 -12.14
C GLN A 133 2.91 20.80 -12.49
N GLN A 134 3.91 21.55 -12.07
CA GLN A 134 4.05 22.92 -12.59
C GLN A 134 4.18 22.85 -14.11
N PRO A 135 3.43 23.66 -14.86
CA PRO A 135 3.62 23.75 -16.29
C PRO A 135 5.09 24.09 -16.55
N GLN A 136 5.78 23.24 -17.31
CA GLN A 136 7.16 23.52 -17.70
C GLN A 136 7.14 24.85 -18.43
N SER A 137 7.76 25.87 -17.82
CA SER A 137 8.05 27.12 -18.52
C SER A 137 8.99 26.74 -19.67
N THR A 138 8.45 26.74 -20.88
CA THR A 138 9.24 26.66 -22.11
C THR A 138 10.21 27.84 -22.04
N LYS A 139 11.47 27.55 -21.73
CA LYS A 139 12.54 28.53 -21.98
C LYS A 139 12.61 28.66 -23.48
N GLU A 140 11.95 29.69 -24.02
CA GLU A 140 12.27 30.24 -25.33
C GLU A 140 13.75 30.60 -25.29
N GLN A 141 14.56 29.86 -25.98
CA GLN A 141 15.91 30.25 -26.32
C GLN A 141 15.77 31.26 -27.44
N ASP A 142 15.66 32.54 -27.06
CA ASP A 142 15.96 33.62 -27.97
C ASP A 142 17.48 33.57 -28.24
N GLU A 143 17.86 32.83 -29.29
CA GLU A 143 19.13 33.04 -29.97
C GLU A 143 19.06 34.42 -30.66
N GLU A 144 19.54 35.43 -29.94
CA GLU A 144 19.96 36.68 -30.58
C GLU A 144 21.12 36.38 -31.55
N ILE A 145 20.76 36.21 -32.79
CA ILE A 145 21.73 36.32 -33.92
C ILE A 145 22.06 37.79 -34.06
N HIS A 146 23.21 38.19 -33.54
CA HIS A 146 23.90 39.40 -33.95
C HIS A 146 25.16 38.97 -34.68
N GLY A 147 25.17 39.20 -35.90
CA GLY A 147 25.70 39.97 -36.94
C GLY A 147 27.14 39.78 -37.27
#